data_84bce111e29518a8b4c9aa11b74a1450
#
_entry.id   84bce111e29518a8b4c9aa11b74a1450
#
_cell.length_a   1.000
_cell.length_b   1.000
_cell.length_c   1.000
_cell.angle_alpha   90.00
_cell.angle_beta   90.00
_cell.angle_gamma   90.00
#
_symmetry.space_group_name_H-M   'P 1'
#
loop_
_entity.id
_entity.type
_entity.pdbx_description
1 polymer ?
#
loop_
_entity_poly.entity_id
_entity_poly.type
_entity_poly.pdbx_seq_one_letter_code
_entity_poly.pdbx_strand_id
1 'polypeptide(L)'
;MSDASPVSLVCCDVVGAAAADGSVLERAFAEAIATQGVVTGTAAYVRSMVQFDRTRGWSPADVMHSLFPGDEIRAQAASLAFERSFHAAADRFGILPLPGANDALDKLTAAGTKVCLLSCLSRPAFSMIMERLGWWQRADLLLCADDAARGFPWPDLVLTAILRLGIGDVRDVAVITASESGVLSARRAGARLVVGMLSDVHDAARLRRAGATHLLADIGDLPDLVAANGEVPAMPAHRE
;
A
#
# COMPACT_ATOMS: atom_id res chain seq x y z
N MET A 1 17.50 6.02 29.41
CA MET A 1 16.23 5.27 29.22
C MET A 1 15.52 5.98 28.08
N SER A 2 15.44 5.35 26.93
CA SER A 2 14.75 5.93 25.77
C SER A 2 13.25 5.86 26.05
N ASP A 3 12.62 7.03 26.20
CA ASP A 3 11.20 7.19 26.43
C ASP A 3 10.48 7.05 25.08
N ALA A 4 10.51 5.84 24.49
CA ALA A 4 9.82 5.56 23.25
C ALA A 4 8.36 5.24 23.58
N SER A 5 7.45 6.17 23.28
CA SER A 5 6.02 5.93 23.38
C SER A 5 5.59 4.71 22.56
N PRO A 6 4.65 3.90 23.04
CA PRO A 6 4.18 2.73 22.30
C PRO A 6 3.52 3.13 20.97
N VAL A 7 3.57 2.24 20.00
CA VAL A 7 2.83 2.42 18.73
C VAL A 7 1.33 2.35 19.04
N SER A 8 0.62 3.44 18.75
CA SER A 8 -0.81 3.58 19.00
C SER A 8 -1.67 3.29 17.77
N LEU A 9 -1.07 3.40 16.57
CA LEU A 9 -1.74 3.17 15.29
C LEU A 9 -0.85 2.39 14.33
N VAL A 10 -1.41 1.37 13.71
CA VAL A 10 -0.84 0.70 12.53
C VAL A 10 -1.67 1.07 11.31
N CYS A 11 -1.07 1.73 10.33
CA CYS A 11 -1.62 1.91 8.99
C CYS A 11 -1.10 0.77 8.09
N CYS A 12 -1.99 -0.10 7.63
CA CYS A 12 -1.63 -1.24 6.80
C CYS A 12 -2.16 -1.05 5.38
N ASP A 13 -1.23 -0.95 4.41
CA ASP A 13 -1.55 -0.97 2.99
C ASP A 13 -2.00 -2.39 2.61
N VAL A 14 -3.26 -2.52 2.18
CA VAL A 14 -3.88 -3.84 2.05
C VAL A 14 -3.21 -4.66 0.95
N VAL A 15 -3.12 -4.10 -0.27
CA VAL A 15 -2.61 -4.86 -1.42
C VAL A 15 -1.09 -4.90 -1.40
N GLY A 16 -0.56 -6.10 -1.34
CA GLY A 16 0.87 -6.37 -1.29
C GLY A 16 1.46 -6.46 0.12
N ALA A 17 0.88 -5.79 1.14
CA ALA A 17 1.39 -5.88 2.51
C ALA A 17 0.58 -6.84 3.40
N ALA A 18 -0.73 -6.95 3.18
CA ALA A 18 -1.61 -7.84 3.94
C ALA A 18 -2.39 -8.84 3.06
N ALA A 19 -2.58 -8.51 1.78
CA ALA A 19 -3.25 -9.37 0.82
C ALA A 19 -2.47 -9.46 -0.48
N ALA A 20 -2.40 -10.68 -1.03
CA ALA A 20 -1.87 -10.94 -2.36
C ALA A 20 -2.96 -10.74 -3.41
N ASP A 21 -2.63 -10.06 -4.49
CA ASP A 21 -3.55 -9.80 -5.59
C ASP A 21 -3.36 -10.76 -6.79
N GLY A 22 -2.43 -11.70 -6.72
CA GLY A 22 -2.21 -12.69 -7.78
C GLY A 22 -2.00 -12.09 -9.17
N SER A 23 -1.37 -10.91 -9.27
CA SER A 23 -1.21 -10.11 -10.50
C SER A 23 -2.51 -9.50 -11.04
N VAL A 24 -3.56 -9.37 -10.24
CA VAL A 24 -4.83 -8.72 -10.64
C VAL A 24 -4.60 -7.28 -11.07
N LEU A 25 -3.80 -6.51 -10.30
CA LEU A 25 -3.47 -5.12 -10.62
C LEU A 25 -2.75 -5.00 -11.98
N GLU A 26 -1.75 -5.86 -12.21
CA GLU A 26 -0.97 -5.84 -13.45
C GLU A 26 -1.82 -6.20 -14.68
N ARG A 27 -2.69 -7.20 -14.54
CA ARG A 27 -3.62 -7.61 -15.61
C ARG A 27 -4.63 -6.52 -15.91
N ALA A 28 -5.24 -5.95 -14.88
CA ALA A 28 -6.19 -4.85 -15.03
C ALA A 28 -5.54 -3.64 -15.73
N PHE A 29 -4.30 -3.33 -15.36
CA PHE A 29 -3.53 -2.28 -16.00
C PHE A 29 -3.25 -2.57 -17.48
N ALA A 30 -2.77 -3.79 -17.79
CA ALA A 30 -2.49 -4.19 -19.17
C ALA A 30 -3.74 -4.13 -20.06
N GLU A 31 -4.89 -4.57 -19.55
CA GLU A 31 -6.18 -4.49 -20.26
C GLU A 31 -6.62 -3.02 -20.44
N ALA A 32 -6.48 -2.20 -19.39
CA ALA A 32 -6.85 -0.80 -19.47
C ALA A 32 -6.08 -0.04 -20.55
N ILE A 33 -4.75 -0.21 -20.63
CA ILE A 33 -3.95 0.44 -21.67
C ILE A 33 -4.22 -0.14 -23.05
N ALA A 34 -4.60 -1.41 -23.16
CA ALA A 34 -5.00 -2.03 -24.43
C ALA A 34 -6.24 -1.35 -25.02
N THR A 35 -7.22 -0.94 -24.18
CA THR A 35 -8.40 -0.16 -24.63
C THR A 35 -8.01 1.20 -25.23
N GLN A 36 -6.81 1.69 -24.90
CA GLN A 36 -6.25 2.94 -25.42
C GLN A 36 -5.32 2.73 -26.62
N GLY A 37 -5.36 1.55 -27.23
CA GLY A 37 -4.57 1.22 -28.41
C GLY A 37 -3.11 0.85 -28.12
N VAL A 38 -2.74 0.59 -26.87
CA VAL A 38 -1.39 0.11 -26.50
C VAL A 38 -1.35 -1.41 -26.68
N VAL A 39 -0.77 -1.87 -27.79
CA VAL A 39 -0.76 -3.30 -28.15
C VAL A 39 0.36 -4.04 -27.44
N THR A 40 0.06 -5.19 -26.86
CA THR A 40 1.03 -6.09 -26.23
C THR A 40 2.17 -6.45 -27.19
N GLY A 41 3.41 -6.48 -26.66
CA GLY A 41 4.61 -6.77 -27.44
C GLY A 41 5.20 -5.56 -28.17
N THR A 42 4.56 -4.39 -28.16
CA THR A 42 5.10 -3.17 -28.73
C THR A 42 6.01 -2.42 -27.75
N ALA A 43 6.87 -1.55 -28.28
CA ALA A 43 7.69 -0.67 -27.45
C ALA A 43 6.84 0.27 -26.56
N ALA A 44 5.63 0.65 -27.00
CA ALA A 44 4.70 1.43 -26.19
C ALA A 44 4.21 0.62 -24.99
N TYR A 45 3.85 -0.64 -25.18
CA TYR A 45 3.47 -1.54 -24.10
C TYR A 45 4.58 -1.70 -23.06
N VAL A 46 5.82 -1.97 -23.50
CA VAL A 46 6.96 -2.12 -22.60
C VAL A 46 7.18 -0.86 -21.77
N ARG A 47 7.14 0.33 -22.40
CA ARG A 47 7.26 1.61 -21.66
C ARG A 47 6.13 1.79 -20.64
N SER A 48 4.90 1.42 -20.98
CA SER A 48 3.76 1.53 -20.06
C SER A 48 3.92 0.60 -18.87
N MET A 49 4.39 -0.63 -19.07
CA MET A 49 4.65 -1.58 -17.97
C MET A 49 5.80 -1.10 -17.06
N VAL A 50 6.85 -0.53 -17.63
CA VAL A 50 7.93 0.11 -16.83
C VAL A 50 7.40 1.28 -16.02
N GLN A 51 6.51 2.10 -16.59
CA GLN A 51 5.89 3.19 -15.85
C GLN A 51 4.99 2.68 -14.73
N PHE A 52 4.19 1.64 -14.98
CA PHE A 52 3.38 0.98 -13.97
C PHE A 52 4.25 0.48 -12.80
N ASP A 53 5.38 -0.18 -13.08
CA ASP A 53 6.29 -0.63 -12.03
C ASP A 53 6.85 0.54 -11.21
N ARG A 54 7.21 1.65 -11.86
CA ARG A 54 7.72 2.87 -11.19
C ARG A 54 6.67 3.56 -10.31
N THR A 55 5.40 3.41 -10.65
CA THR A 55 4.27 4.06 -9.98
C THR A 55 3.47 3.10 -9.11
N ARG A 56 4.04 1.94 -8.75
CA ARG A 56 3.38 0.99 -7.85
C ARG A 56 2.96 1.68 -6.55
N GLY A 57 1.73 1.43 -6.15
CA GLY A 57 1.09 2.06 -4.98
C GLY A 57 0.50 3.44 -5.27
N TRP A 58 0.66 4.03 -6.45
CA TRP A 58 -0.11 5.21 -6.83
C TRP A 58 -1.57 4.84 -7.10
N SER A 59 -2.45 5.83 -7.04
CA SER A 59 -3.82 5.58 -7.48
C SER A 59 -3.86 5.26 -8.98
N PRO A 60 -4.77 4.38 -9.43
CA PRO A 60 -4.91 4.08 -10.86
C PRO A 60 -5.10 5.33 -11.71
N ALA A 61 -5.84 6.32 -11.20
CA ALA A 61 -6.02 7.60 -11.88
C ALA A 61 -4.69 8.33 -12.09
N ASP A 62 -3.86 8.46 -11.05
CA ASP A 62 -2.54 9.12 -11.14
C ASP A 62 -1.61 8.37 -12.09
N VAL A 63 -1.65 7.02 -12.08
CA VAL A 63 -0.88 6.20 -13.03
C VAL A 63 -1.30 6.51 -14.46
N MET A 64 -2.60 6.55 -14.75
CA MET A 64 -3.12 6.82 -16.11
C MET A 64 -2.80 8.26 -16.57
N HIS A 65 -2.89 9.25 -15.68
CA HIS A 65 -2.47 10.61 -15.99
C HIS A 65 -0.97 10.69 -16.31
N SER A 66 -0.13 9.92 -15.61
CA SER A 66 1.30 9.86 -15.89
C SER A 66 1.65 9.21 -17.25
N LEU A 67 0.78 8.33 -17.73
CA LEU A 67 0.94 7.65 -19.02
C LEU A 67 0.45 8.48 -20.21
N PHE A 68 -0.59 9.28 -19.99
CA PHE A 68 -1.23 10.10 -21.03
C PHE A 68 -1.15 11.60 -20.66
N PRO A 69 0.06 12.16 -20.53
CA PRO A 69 0.22 13.54 -20.10
C PRO A 69 -0.40 14.51 -21.12
N GLY A 70 -1.27 15.40 -20.64
CA GLY A 70 -1.99 16.36 -21.47
C GLY A 70 -3.20 15.81 -22.23
N ASP A 71 -3.51 14.54 -22.11
CA ASP A 71 -4.70 13.91 -22.68
C ASP A 71 -5.63 13.40 -21.56
N GLU A 72 -6.35 14.33 -20.94
CA GLU A 72 -7.24 14.08 -19.83
C GLU A 72 -8.35 13.08 -20.17
N ILE A 73 -8.92 13.18 -21.37
CA ILE A 73 -10.00 12.29 -21.83
C ILE A 73 -9.50 10.84 -21.89
N ARG A 74 -8.30 10.66 -22.44
CA ARG A 74 -7.68 9.35 -22.55
C ARG A 74 -7.28 8.77 -21.20
N ALA A 75 -6.72 9.59 -20.30
CA ALA A 75 -6.38 9.19 -18.94
C ALA A 75 -7.62 8.74 -18.16
N GLN A 76 -8.72 9.47 -18.23
CA GLN A 76 -9.98 9.10 -17.59
C GLN A 76 -10.59 7.84 -18.19
N ALA A 77 -10.59 7.71 -19.52
CA ALA A 77 -11.08 6.49 -20.20
C ALA A 77 -10.29 5.25 -19.78
N ALA A 78 -8.94 5.37 -19.68
CA ALA A 78 -8.08 4.31 -19.20
C ALA A 78 -8.33 3.97 -17.72
N SER A 79 -8.57 4.98 -16.87
CA SER A 79 -8.91 4.77 -15.44
C SER A 79 -10.23 4.01 -15.28
N LEU A 80 -11.26 4.36 -16.04
CA LEU A 80 -12.53 3.63 -16.05
C LEU A 80 -12.40 2.20 -16.61
N ALA A 81 -11.53 2.01 -17.59
CA ALA A 81 -11.23 0.68 -18.11
C ALA A 81 -10.51 -0.16 -17.05
N PHE A 82 -9.54 0.44 -16.31
CA PHE A 82 -8.86 -0.22 -15.20
C PHE A 82 -9.85 -0.71 -14.15
N GLU A 83 -10.78 0.11 -13.69
CA GLU A 83 -11.79 -0.27 -12.70
C GLU A 83 -12.59 -1.51 -13.15
N ARG A 84 -13.07 -1.51 -14.40
CA ARG A 84 -13.82 -2.67 -14.93
C ARG A 84 -12.96 -3.92 -15.01
N SER A 85 -11.75 -3.78 -15.54
CA SER A 85 -10.81 -4.90 -15.68
C SER A 85 -10.34 -5.43 -14.33
N PHE A 86 -10.17 -4.54 -13.34
CA PHE A 86 -9.81 -4.92 -11.98
C PHE A 86 -10.87 -5.79 -11.33
N HIS A 87 -12.14 -5.41 -11.43
CA HIS A 87 -13.25 -6.22 -10.92
C HIS A 87 -13.30 -7.61 -11.60
N ALA A 88 -13.23 -7.65 -12.93
CA ALA A 88 -13.24 -8.90 -13.69
C ALA A 88 -12.02 -9.79 -13.38
N ALA A 89 -10.85 -9.22 -13.25
CA ALA A 89 -9.63 -9.95 -12.90
C ALA A 89 -9.69 -10.48 -11.46
N ALA A 90 -10.18 -9.68 -10.51
CA ALA A 90 -10.36 -10.10 -9.13
C ALA A 90 -11.39 -11.23 -8.99
N ASP A 91 -12.45 -11.24 -9.82
CA ASP A 91 -13.42 -12.35 -9.89
C ASP A 91 -12.76 -13.65 -10.36
N ARG A 92 -11.86 -13.53 -11.30
CA ARG A 92 -11.22 -14.69 -11.95
C ARG A 92 -10.05 -15.27 -11.18
N PHE A 93 -9.21 -14.41 -10.62
CA PHE A 93 -7.93 -14.81 -10.03
C PHE A 93 -7.92 -14.75 -8.51
N GLY A 94 -8.85 -14.01 -7.92
CA GLY A 94 -8.97 -13.80 -6.48
C GLY A 94 -7.99 -12.77 -5.91
N ILE A 95 -8.33 -12.29 -4.72
CA ILE A 95 -7.46 -11.52 -3.83
C ILE A 95 -7.56 -12.25 -2.49
N LEU A 96 -6.43 -12.69 -1.95
CA LEU A 96 -6.38 -13.55 -0.77
C LEU A 96 -5.54 -12.90 0.33
N PRO A 97 -5.89 -13.11 1.61
CA PRO A 97 -5.02 -12.71 2.71
C PRO A 97 -3.64 -13.34 2.55
N LEU A 98 -2.59 -12.61 2.85
CA LEU A 98 -1.27 -13.21 3.05
C LEU A 98 -1.31 -14.17 4.25
N PRO A 99 -0.49 -15.23 4.27
CA PRO A 99 -0.35 -16.08 5.44
C PRO A 99 -0.11 -15.23 6.69
N GLY A 100 -0.80 -15.54 7.80
CA GLY A 100 -0.66 -14.80 9.05
C GLY A 100 -1.36 -13.43 9.12
N ALA A 101 -1.88 -12.88 8.01
CA ALA A 101 -2.45 -11.53 8.00
C ALA A 101 -3.65 -11.37 8.94
N ASN A 102 -4.57 -12.32 8.93
CA ASN A 102 -5.72 -12.30 9.83
C ASN A 102 -5.29 -12.29 11.30
N ASP A 103 -4.39 -13.19 11.66
CA ASP A 103 -3.90 -13.32 13.05
C ASP A 103 -3.11 -12.08 13.48
N ALA A 104 -2.34 -11.49 12.56
CA ALA A 104 -1.59 -10.25 12.84
C ALA A 104 -2.53 -9.07 13.14
N LEU A 105 -3.59 -8.88 12.33
CA LEU A 105 -4.58 -7.83 12.55
C LEU A 105 -5.34 -8.06 13.87
N ASP A 106 -5.76 -9.29 14.15
CA ASP A 106 -6.47 -9.64 15.39
C ASP A 106 -5.58 -9.42 16.63
N LYS A 107 -4.30 -9.79 16.58
CA LYS A 107 -3.34 -9.57 17.67
C LYS A 107 -3.09 -8.08 17.93
N LEU A 108 -2.94 -7.25 16.88
CA LEU A 108 -2.78 -5.80 17.03
C LEU A 108 -3.99 -5.18 17.72
N THR A 109 -5.20 -5.54 17.29
CA THR A 109 -6.45 -5.05 17.88
C THR A 109 -6.59 -5.52 19.34
N ALA A 110 -6.29 -6.79 19.62
CA ALA A 110 -6.33 -7.35 20.98
C ALA A 110 -5.32 -6.68 21.93
N ALA A 111 -4.19 -6.20 21.40
CA ALA A 111 -3.20 -5.43 22.16
C ALA A 111 -3.61 -3.97 22.39
N GLY A 112 -4.76 -3.52 21.86
CA GLY A 112 -5.24 -2.15 21.98
C GLY A 112 -4.61 -1.17 20.97
N THR A 113 -3.83 -1.67 20.03
CA THR A 113 -3.30 -0.85 18.91
C THR A 113 -4.42 -0.61 17.91
N LYS A 114 -4.67 0.64 17.54
CA LYS A 114 -5.62 0.96 16.49
C LYS A 114 -5.10 0.51 15.13
N VAL A 115 -5.99 -0.01 14.29
CA VAL A 115 -5.67 -0.49 12.96
C VAL A 115 -6.41 0.34 11.92
N CYS A 116 -5.70 0.90 10.97
CA CYS A 116 -6.25 1.50 9.76
C CYS A 116 -5.81 0.67 8.54
N LEU A 117 -6.76 0.06 7.85
CA LEU A 117 -6.51 -0.53 6.54
C LEU A 117 -6.66 0.56 5.47
N LEU A 118 -5.67 0.69 4.62
CA LEU A 118 -5.67 1.71 3.57
C LEU A 118 -5.25 1.15 2.22
N SER A 119 -5.64 1.84 1.17
CA SER A 119 -5.31 1.50 -0.20
C SER A 119 -5.33 2.75 -1.08
N CYS A 120 -4.51 2.79 -2.12
CA CYS A 120 -4.59 3.82 -3.16
C CYS A 120 -5.57 3.46 -4.30
N LEU A 121 -6.35 2.39 -4.15
CA LEU A 121 -7.44 2.08 -5.07
C LEU A 121 -8.66 2.97 -4.81
N SER A 122 -9.57 3.02 -5.77
CA SER A 122 -10.86 3.70 -5.63
C SER A 122 -11.75 3.05 -4.58
N ARG A 123 -12.77 3.77 -4.12
CA ARG A 123 -13.76 3.25 -3.17
C ARG A 123 -14.43 1.95 -3.66
N PRO A 124 -14.91 1.85 -4.91
CA PRO A 124 -15.51 0.60 -5.39
C PRO A 124 -14.54 -0.58 -5.34
N ALA A 125 -13.31 -0.40 -5.83
CA ALA A 125 -12.29 -1.45 -5.83
C ALA A 125 -11.89 -1.85 -4.41
N PHE A 126 -11.68 -0.90 -3.51
CA PHE A 126 -11.34 -1.18 -2.11
C PHE A 126 -12.47 -1.86 -1.37
N SER A 127 -13.74 -1.42 -1.56
CA SER A 127 -14.90 -2.06 -0.95
C SER A 127 -15.03 -3.52 -1.37
N MET A 128 -14.83 -3.82 -2.65
CA MET A 128 -14.84 -5.19 -3.16
C MET A 128 -13.74 -6.05 -2.51
N ILE A 129 -12.53 -5.49 -2.31
CA ILE A 129 -11.46 -6.21 -1.59
C ILE A 129 -11.87 -6.50 -0.15
N MET A 130 -12.41 -5.52 0.56
CA MET A 130 -12.85 -5.70 1.97
C MET A 130 -13.94 -6.76 2.09
N GLU A 131 -14.87 -6.80 1.14
CA GLU A 131 -15.93 -7.83 1.08
C GLU A 131 -15.32 -9.23 0.90
N ARG A 132 -14.41 -9.39 -0.07
CA ARG A 132 -13.80 -10.69 -0.37
C ARG A 132 -12.94 -11.23 0.75
N LEU A 133 -12.21 -10.34 1.42
CA LEU A 133 -11.36 -10.71 2.56
C LEU A 133 -12.16 -10.89 3.85
N GLY A 134 -13.41 -10.39 3.92
CA GLY A 134 -14.20 -10.37 5.14
C GLY A 134 -13.62 -9.41 6.19
N TRP A 135 -12.98 -8.30 5.77
CA TRP A 135 -12.19 -7.44 6.66
C TRP A 135 -12.88 -6.16 7.11
N TRP A 136 -14.17 -5.99 6.84
CA TRP A 136 -14.92 -4.81 7.23
C TRP A 136 -14.84 -4.47 8.73
N GLN A 137 -14.72 -5.48 9.60
CA GLN A 137 -14.70 -5.33 11.05
C GLN A 137 -13.32 -5.60 11.67
N ARG A 138 -12.27 -5.75 10.85
CA ARG A 138 -10.91 -6.04 11.34
C ARG A 138 -10.04 -4.81 11.54
N ALA A 139 -10.63 -3.62 11.39
CA ALA A 139 -9.91 -2.36 11.55
C ALA A 139 -10.84 -1.29 12.12
N ASP A 140 -10.26 -0.34 12.85
CA ASP A 140 -10.94 0.83 13.38
C ASP A 140 -11.28 1.84 12.29
N LEU A 141 -10.53 1.81 11.18
CA LEU A 141 -10.72 2.74 10.07
C LEU A 141 -10.32 2.09 8.73
N LEU A 142 -11.10 2.39 7.70
CA LEU A 142 -10.85 1.99 6.31
C LEU A 142 -10.70 3.25 5.46
N LEU A 143 -9.57 3.41 4.78
CA LEU A 143 -9.29 4.54 3.90
C LEU A 143 -8.89 4.09 2.50
N CYS A 144 -9.38 4.79 1.50
CA CYS A 144 -8.99 4.58 0.10
C CYS A 144 -8.57 5.89 -0.56
N ALA A 145 -8.18 5.85 -1.84
CA ALA A 145 -7.76 7.04 -2.57
C ALA A 145 -8.76 8.21 -2.46
N ASP A 146 -10.07 7.90 -2.42
CA ASP A 146 -11.12 8.92 -2.40
C ASP A 146 -11.28 9.62 -1.04
N ASP A 147 -10.58 9.18 0.00
CA ASP A 147 -10.63 9.77 1.35
C ASP A 147 -9.60 10.87 1.59
N ALA A 148 -8.69 11.09 0.66
CA ALA A 148 -7.62 12.06 0.79
C ALA A 148 -7.44 12.86 -0.51
N ALA A 149 -6.86 14.04 -0.42
CA ALA A 149 -6.62 14.87 -1.60
C ALA A 149 -5.61 14.24 -2.57
N ARG A 150 -4.67 13.46 -2.03
CA ARG A 150 -3.61 12.82 -2.82
C ARG A 150 -3.33 11.42 -2.26
N GLY A 151 -3.14 10.44 -3.16
CA GLY A 151 -2.67 9.11 -2.81
C GLY A 151 -1.15 9.06 -2.55
N PHE A 152 -0.59 7.86 -2.41
CA PHE A 152 0.87 7.69 -2.35
C PHE A 152 1.54 8.26 -3.62
N PRO A 153 2.71 8.84 -3.47
CA PRO A 153 3.61 8.91 -2.32
C PRO A 153 3.39 10.10 -1.36
N TRP A 154 2.25 10.76 -1.41
CA TRP A 154 1.90 11.86 -0.52
C TRP A 154 1.45 11.33 0.85
N PRO A 155 1.62 12.11 1.95
CA PRO A 155 1.33 11.63 3.30
C PRO A 155 -0.16 11.65 3.64
N ASP A 156 -1.00 12.13 2.75
CA ASP A 156 -2.38 12.56 3.02
C ASP A 156 -3.23 11.42 3.62
N LEU A 157 -3.14 10.18 3.11
CA LEU A 157 -3.88 9.04 3.64
C LEU A 157 -3.45 8.69 5.08
N VAL A 158 -2.14 8.67 5.35
CA VAL A 158 -1.61 8.38 6.69
C VAL A 158 -2.01 9.50 7.67
N LEU A 159 -1.89 10.76 7.27
CA LEU A 159 -2.31 11.90 8.09
C LEU A 159 -3.83 11.90 8.33
N THR A 160 -4.62 11.50 7.34
CA THR A 160 -6.08 11.34 7.50
C THR A 160 -6.40 10.27 8.53
N ALA A 161 -5.68 9.13 8.54
CA ALA A 161 -5.84 8.09 9.55
C ALA A 161 -5.52 8.63 10.96
N ILE A 162 -4.41 9.34 11.12
CA ILE A 162 -3.98 9.97 12.38
C ILE A 162 -5.08 10.90 12.91
N LEU A 163 -5.58 11.79 12.07
CA LEU A 163 -6.60 12.77 12.44
C LEU A 163 -7.94 12.10 12.80
N ARG A 164 -8.42 11.18 11.98
CA ARG A 164 -9.71 10.51 12.20
C ARG A 164 -9.72 9.61 13.44
N LEU A 165 -8.57 9.02 13.77
CA LEU A 165 -8.43 8.14 14.93
C LEU A 165 -7.93 8.88 16.19
N GLY A 166 -7.67 10.19 16.10
CA GLY A 166 -7.27 11.00 17.23
C GLY A 166 -5.92 10.62 17.82
N ILE A 167 -4.95 10.26 16.97
CA ILE A 167 -3.58 9.95 17.41
C ILE A 167 -2.85 11.25 17.70
N GLY A 168 -2.29 11.37 18.89
CA GLY A 168 -1.70 12.62 19.37
C GLY A 168 -0.31 12.92 18.81
N ASP A 169 0.45 11.91 18.40
CA ASP A 169 1.80 12.06 17.86
C ASP A 169 2.01 11.15 16.65
N VAL A 170 2.51 11.73 15.57
CA VAL A 170 2.84 10.98 14.34
C VAL A 170 3.94 9.92 14.59
N ARG A 171 4.74 10.11 15.64
CA ARG A 171 5.77 9.14 16.05
C ARG A 171 5.20 7.88 16.67
N ASP A 172 3.95 7.89 17.08
CA ASP A 172 3.25 6.71 17.62
C ASP A 172 2.58 5.88 16.52
N VAL A 173 2.96 6.13 15.26
CA VAL A 173 2.39 5.46 14.09
C VAL A 173 3.40 4.53 13.45
N ALA A 174 2.95 3.31 13.17
CA ALA A 174 3.59 2.37 12.27
C ALA A 174 2.85 2.34 10.93
N VAL A 175 3.58 2.26 9.84
CA VAL A 175 3.00 2.06 8.49
C VAL A 175 3.66 0.84 7.87
N ILE A 176 2.85 -0.11 7.40
CA ILE A 176 3.32 -1.27 6.65
C ILE A 176 2.80 -1.21 5.21
N THR A 177 3.71 -1.38 4.26
CA THR A 177 3.43 -1.32 2.82
C THR A 177 4.43 -2.15 2.04
N ALA A 178 4.05 -2.63 0.86
CA ALA A 178 4.95 -3.33 -0.05
C ALA A 178 5.52 -2.43 -1.16
N SER A 179 5.15 -1.13 -1.22
CA SER A 179 5.56 -0.24 -2.31
C SER A 179 6.53 0.86 -1.86
N GLU A 180 7.43 1.27 -2.74
CA GLU A 180 8.31 2.44 -2.50
C GLU A 180 7.50 3.71 -2.24
N SER A 181 6.41 3.90 -2.97
CA SER A 181 5.52 5.06 -2.81
C SER A 181 4.83 5.08 -1.45
N GLY A 182 4.41 3.91 -0.94
CA GLY A 182 3.86 3.78 0.41
C GLY A 182 4.91 4.09 1.49
N VAL A 183 6.16 3.60 1.34
CA VAL A 183 7.28 3.94 2.22
C VAL A 183 7.54 5.45 2.22
N LEU A 184 7.57 6.10 1.04
CA LEU A 184 7.74 7.55 0.94
C LEU A 184 6.59 8.31 1.61
N SER A 185 5.34 7.84 1.44
CA SER A 185 4.17 8.41 2.12
C SER A 185 4.31 8.37 3.64
N ALA A 186 4.67 7.20 4.18
CA ALA A 186 4.90 7.00 5.62
C ALA A 186 6.00 7.93 6.16
N ARG A 187 7.13 8.04 5.45
CA ARG A 187 8.24 8.92 5.82
C ARG A 187 7.83 10.40 5.81
N ARG A 188 7.09 10.82 4.79
CA ARG A 188 6.57 12.19 4.67
C ARG A 188 5.54 12.52 5.74
N ALA A 189 4.76 11.54 6.19
CA ALA A 189 3.84 11.70 7.31
C ALA A 189 4.56 11.83 8.66
N GLY A 190 5.83 11.45 8.75
CA GLY A 190 6.60 11.47 9.99
C GLY A 190 6.44 10.20 10.84
N ALA A 191 5.89 9.12 10.29
CA ALA A 191 5.76 7.85 10.99
C ALA A 191 7.14 7.35 11.47
N ARG A 192 7.21 6.90 12.72
CA ARG A 192 8.45 6.40 13.32
C ARG A 192 8.82 5.03 12.77
N LEU A 193 7.85 4.12 12.72
CA LEU A 193 8.05 2.77 12.23
C LEU A 193 7.51 2.66 10.80
N VAL A 194 8.42 2.50 9.85
CA VAL A 194 8.07 2.32 8.44
C VAL A 194 8.53 0.96 7.98
N VAL A 195 7.57 0.05 7.85
CA VAL A 195 7.81 -1.37 7.57
C VAL A 195 7.58 -1.64 6.08
N GLY A 196 8.63 -2.10 5.42
CA GLY A 196 8.55 -2.61 4.06
C GLY A 196 8.26 -4.10 4.05
N MET A 197 7.15 -4.53 3.43
CA MET A 197 6.89 -5.94 3.17
C MET A 197 7.67 -6.41 1.95
N LEU A 198 8.44 -7.48 2.13
CA LEU A 198 9.15 -8.13 1.03
C LEU A 198 8.16 -8.93 0.18
N SER A 199 8.34 -8.87 -1.12
CA SER A 199 7.55 -9.64 -2.09
C SER A 199 8.42 -9.98 -3.31
N ASP A 200 7.92 -10.83 -4.17
CA ASP A 200 8.61 -11.17 -5.43
C ASP A 200 8.81 -9.95 -6.35
N VAL A 201 8.06 -8.89 -6.13
CA VAL A 201 8.08 -7.68 -6.96
C VAL A 201 8.93 -6.55 -6.36
N HIS A 202 9.02 -6.49 -5.03
CA HIS A 202 9.72 -5.43 -4.31
C HIS A 202 10.88 -6.00 -3.49
N ASP A 203 12.10 -5.68 -3.93
CA ASP A 203 13.29 -6.10 -3.23
C ASP A 203 13.62 -5.20 -2.01
N ALA A 204 14.38 -5.76 -1.09
CA ALA A 204 14.82 -5.10 0.12
C ALA A 204 15.57 -3.78 -0.14
N ALA A 205 16.36 -3.71 -1.22
CA ALA A 205 17.17 -2.55 -1.52
C ALA A 205 16.31 -1.36 -1.97
N ARG A 206 15.25 -1.60 -2.75
CA ARG A 206 14.31 -0.57 -3.18
C ARG A 206 13.56 0.02 -1.99
N LEU A 207 13.00 -0.82 -1.11
CA LEU A 207 12.27 -0.38 0.08
C LEU A 207 13.18 0.38 1.07
N ARG A 208 14.40 -0.08 1.28
CA ARG A 208 15.37 0.62 2.14
C ARG A 208 15.77 1.98 1.57
N ARG A 209 16.04 2.08 0.26
CA ARG A 209 16.33 3.37 -0.39
C ARG A 209 15.18 4.35 -0.29
N ALA A 210 13.93 3.88 -0.33
CA ALA A 210 12.76 4.71 -0.10
C ALA A 210 12.62 5.18 1.35
N GLY A 211 13.32 4.53 2.30
CA GLY A 211 13.38 4.93 3.71
C GLY A 211 12.64 3.99 4.67
N ALA A 212 12.39 2.73 4.29
CA ALA A 212 11.87 1.73 5.21
C ALA A 212 12.84 1.55 6.39
N THR A 213 12.33 1.63 7.62
CA THR A 213 13.12 1.42 8.84
C THR A 213 13.29 -0.06 9.13
N HIS A 214 12.30 -0.87 8.79
CA HIS A 214 12.28 -2.32 8.97
C HIS A 214 11.79 -3.00 7.69
N LEU A 215 12.17 -4.25 7.55
CA LEU A 215 11.69 -5.13 6.47
C LEU A 215 11.14 -6.40 7.10
N LEU A 216 9.96 -6.83 6.65
CA LEU A 216 9.35 -8.10 7.03
C LEU A 216 9.14 -8.96 5.79
N ALA A 217 9.40 -10.26 5.94
CA ALA A 217 9.04 -11.26 4.95
C ALA A 217 7.69 -11.93 5.27
N ASP A 218 7.27 -11.88 6.54
CA ASP A 218 6.02 -12.42 7.04
C ASP A 218 5.27 -11.33 7.83
N ILE A 219 4.03 -11.07 7.45
CA ILE A 219 3.17 -10.11 8.18
C ILE A 219 2.86 -10.60 9.59
N GLY A 220 2.95 -11.90 9.85
CA GLY A 220 2.78 -12.50 11.18
C GLY A 220 3.74 -11.95 12.24
N ASP A 221 4.91 -11.43 11.81
CA ASP A 221 5.91 -10.84 12.70
C ASP A 221 5.60 -9.36 13.05
N LEU A 222 4.62 -8.75 12.40
CA LEU A 222 4.27 -7.34 12.60
C LEU A 222 3.83 -7.02 14.04
N PRO A 223 2.98 -7.83 14.73
CA PRO A 223 2.59 -7.55 16.11
C PRO A 223 3.79 -7.50 17.07
N ASP A 224 4.73 -8.42 16.94
CA ASP A 224 5.92 -8.48 17.80
C ASP A 224 6.83 -7.27 17.55
N LEU A 225 7.00 -6.87 16.29
CA LEU A 225 7.75 -5.67 15.92
C LEU A 225 7.09 -4.40 16.50
N VAL A 226 5.76 -4.30 16.45
CA VAL A 226 4.99 -3.19 17.01
C VAL A 226 5.12 -3.16 18.53
N ALA A 227 5.02 -4.30 19.21
CA ALA A 227 5.16 -4.44 20.65
C ALA A 227 6.56 -4.03 21.14
N ALA A 228 7.62 -4.36 20.39
CA ALA A 228 8.98 -3.92 20.68
C ALA A 228 9.20 -2.40 20.49
N ASN A 229 8.13 -1.62 20.23
CA ASN A 229 8.15 -0.18 19.99
C ASN A 229 9.03 0.25 18.78
N GLY A 230 9.31 -0.70 17.88
CA GLY A 230 10.14 -0.42 16.72
C GLY A 230 11.58 -0.05 17.08
N GLU A 231 12.13 -0.59 18.17
CA GLU A 231 13.55 -0.46 18.46
C GLU A 231 14.35 -0.89 17.23
N VAL A 232 15.01 0.07 16.59
CA VAL A 232 15.93 -0.19 15.47
C VAL A 232 17.18 -0.78 16.06
N PRO A 233 17.54 -2.06 15.78
CA PRO A 233 18.92 -2.47 16.03
C PRO A 233 19.80 -1.53 15.22
N ALA A 234 20.72 -0.83 15.89
CA ALA A 234 21.68 0.03 15.22
C ALA A 234 22.35 -0.78 14.11
N MET A 235 22.09 -0.43 12.86
CA MET A 235 22.78 -1.07 11.74
C MET A 235 24.27 -0.89 11.92
N PRO A 236 25.08 -1.96 11.83
CA PRO A 236 26.52 -1.81 11.86
C PRO A 236 26.91 -0.84 10.75
N ALA A 237 27.61 0.22 11.13
CA ALA A 237 28.20 1.14 10.17
C ALA A 237 29.04 0.32 9.19
N HIS A 238 28.72 0.39 7.90
CA HIS A 238 29.60 -0.10 6.88
C HIS A 238 30.93 0.63 7.06
N ARG A 239 31.92 -0.08 7.55
CA ARG A 239 33.31 0.37 7.45
C ARG A 239 33.67 0.35 5.98
N GLU A 240 34.08 1.51 5.48
CA GLU A 240 34.69 1.68 4.17
C GLU A 240 35.91 0.75 4.00
#